data_aa92c5241872b9d1ff4208baeac5a213
#
_entry.id   aa92c5241872b9d1ff4208baeac5a213
#
_cell.length_a   1.000
_cell.length_b   1.000
_cell.length_c   1.000
_cell.angle_alpha   90.00
_cell.angle_beta   90.00
_cell.angle_gamma   90.00
#
_symmetry.space_group_name_H-M   'P 1'
#
loop_
_entity.id
_entity.type
_entity.pdbx_description
1 polymer ?
#
loop_
_entity_poly.entity_id
_entity_poly.type
_entity_poly.pdbx_seq_one_letter_code
_entity_poly.pdbx_strand_id
1 'polypeptide(L)'
;MSEFTVYLDECLDRDQLIALLRREGWTVISPRDVGSLRWKDEEHLEFCAQHGYPLLTRDADDFFALHQQWQSQGKQHAGILAVYAERDASKHMSDYDIVRAIKNILTFGIPIANQFIVLNHWR
;
A
#
# COMPACT_ATOMS: atom_id res chain seq x y z
N MET A 1 -2.71 18.73 11.76
CA MET A 1 -2.25 17.36 11.73
C MET A 1 -2.79 16.66 10.51
N SER A 2 -1.92 16.14 9.70
CA SER A 2 -2.36 15.39 8.53
C SER A 2 -2.69 13.96 8.94
N GLU A 3 -3.80 13.47 8.47
CA GLU A 3 -4.16 12.06 8.66
C GLU A 3 -3.63 11.26 7.48
N PHE A 4 -3.05 10.10 7.80
CA PHE A 4 -2.61 9.19 6.78
C PHE A 4 -3.75 8.22 6.47
N THR A 5 -4.04 8.06 5.17
CA THR A 5 -5.04 7.11 4.70
C THR A 5 -4.34 6.07 3.84
N VAL A 6 -4.71 4.82 3.99
CA VAL A 6 -4.15 3.73 3.19
C VAL A 6 -5.28 2.85 2.66
N TYR A 7 -5.15 2.47 1.39
CA TYR A 7 -6.08 1.54 0.74
C TYR A 7 -5.43 0.18 0.67
N LEU A 8 -6.14 -0.86 1.08
CA LEU A 8 -5.62 -2.23 1.08
C LEU A 8 -6.03 -2.94 -0.20
N ASP A 9 -5.07 -3.58 -0.87
CA ASP A 9 -5.36 -4.55 -1.92
C ASP A 9 -6.06 -5.76 -1.29
N GLU A 10 -6.84 -6.50 -2.09
CA GLU A 10 -7.61 -7.63 -1.58
C GLU A 10 -6.78 -8.64 -0.81
N CYS A 11 -5.54 -8.87 -1.24
CA CYS A 11 -4.65 -9.84 -0.59
C CYS A 11 -4.28 -9.45 0.83
N LEU A 12 -4.48 -8.20 1.22
CA LEU A 12 -4.17 -7.69 2.56
C LEU A 12 -5.40 -7.26 3.34
N ASP A 13 -6.59 -7.54 2.82
CA ASP A 13 -7.84 -7.19 3.48
C ASP A 13 -8.10 -8.18 4.63
N ARG A 14 -7.36 -8.01 5.72
CA ARG A 14 -7.39 -8.88 6.91
C ARG A 14 -7.65 -8.07 8.15
N ASP A 15 -8.48 -8.63 9.02
CA ASP A 15 -8.93 -7.92 10.23
C ASP A 15 -7.79 -7.52 11.14
N GLN A 16 -6.78 -8.38 11.32
CA GLN A 16 -5.64 -8.06 12.20
C GLN A 16 -4.85 -6.87 11.66
N LEU A 17 -4.54 -6.88 10.37
CA LEU A 17 -3.78 -5.78 9.77
C LEU A 17 -4.56 -4.47 9.86
N ILE A 18 -5.85 -4.52 9.53
CA ILE A 18 -6.71 -3.35 9.61
C ILE A 18 -6.71 -2.77 11.03
N ALA A 19 -6.85 -3.64 12.04
CA ALA A 19 -6.86 -3.19 13.43
C ALA A 19 -5.55 -2.53 13.83
N LEU A 20 -4.41 -3.11 13.42
CA LEU A 20 -3.10 -2.56 13.73
C LEU A 20 -2.87 -1.20 13.07
N LEU A 21 -3.28 -1.06 11.83
CA LEU A 21 -3.17 0.21 11.11
C LEU A 21 -4.05 1.29 11.76
N ARG A 22 -5.27 0.93 12.11
CA ARG A 22 -6.20 1.87 12.76
C ARG A 22 -5.72 2.28 14.15
N ARG A 23 -5.01 1.40 14.85
CA ARG A 23 -4.45 1.72 16.17
C ARG A 23 -3.45 2.87 16.09
N GLU A 24 -2.79 3.04 14.94
CA GLU A 24 -1.87 4.15 14.74
C GLU A 24 -2.58 5.47 14.49
N GLY A 25 -3.90 5.47 14.39
CA GLY A 25 -4.68 6.65 14.08
C GLY A 25 -4.90 6.85 12.59
N TRP A 26 -4.52 5.88 11.76
CA TRP A 26 -4.64 5.98 10.30
C TRP A 26 -6.02 5.53 9.84
N THR A 27 -6.47 6.13 8.74
CA THR A 27 -7.72 5.71 8.09
C THR A 27 -7.39 4.57 7.11
N VAL A 28 -8.16 3.49 7.20
CA VAL A 28 -7.96 2.31 6.35
C VAL A 28 -9.19 2.11 5.48
N ILE A 29 -8.96 2.05 4.17
CA ILE A 29 -10.01 1.78 3.19
C ILE A 29 -9.80 0.36 2.67
N SER A 30 -10.80 -0.49 2.80
CA SER A 30 -10.71 -1.87 2.32
C SER A 30 -11.63 -2.08 1.12
N PRO A 31 -11.34 -3.05 0.25
CA PRO A 31 -12.22 -3.37 -0.86
C PRO A 31 -13.65 -3.70 -0.42
N ARG A 32 -13.80 -4.33 0.74
CA ARG A 32 -15.14 -4.64 1.29
C ARG A 32 -15.96 -3.37 1.54
N ASP A 33 -15.28 -2.30 1.98
CA ASP A 33 -15.96 -1.05 2.34
C ASP A 33 -16.46 -0.27 1.13
N VAL A 34 -15.73 -0.36 0.02
CA VAL A 34 -16.02 0.45 -1.17
C VAL A 34 -16.57 -0.36 -2.34
N GLY A 35 -16.80 -1.66 -2.14
CA GLY A 35 -17.38 -2.50 -3.18
C GLY A 35 -16.43 -2.82 -4.33
N SER A 36 -15.12 -2.82 -4.06
CA SER A 36 -14.09 -3.03 -5.10
C SER A 36 -13.52 -4.45 -5.12
N LEU A 37 -14.18 -5.39 -4.45
CA LEU A 37 -13.75 -6.80 -4.51
C LEU A 37 -13.78 -7.27 -5.98
N ARG A 38 -12.75 -8.03 -6.36
CA ARG A 38 -12.59 -8.61 -7.70
C ARG A 38 -12.27 -7.61 -8.81
N TRP A 39 -11.98 -6.36 -8.44
CA TRP A 39 -11.47 -5.42 -9.42
C TRP A 39 -10.07 -5.85 -9.88
N LYS A 40 -9.72 -5.47 -11.11
CA LYS A 40 -8.35 -5.65 -11.59
C LYS A 40 -7.40 -4.69 -10.90
N ASP A 41 -6.12 -5.04 -10.87
CA ASP A 41 -5.10 -4.21 -10.23
C ASP A 41 -5.12 -2.78 -10.74
N GLU A 42 -5.27 -2.60 -12.06
CA GLU A 42 -5.32 -1.26 -12.64
C GLU A 42 -6.53 -0.47 -12.14
N GLU A 43 -7.67 -1.14 -11.95
CA GLU A 43 -8.87 -0.49 -11.44
C GLU A 43 -8.67 -0.03 -9.99
N HIS A 44 -8.02 -0.86 -9.17
CA HIS A 44 -7.66 -0.46 -7.80
C HIS A 44 -6.75 0.75 -7.79
N LEU A 45 -5.74 0.75 -8.66
CA LEU A 45 -4.78 1.85 -8.71
C LEU A 45 -5.44 3.15 -9.18
N GLU A 46 -6.33 3.07 -10.16
CA GLU A 46 -7.07 4.24 -10.63
C GLU A 46 -7.98 4.83 -9.55
N PHE A 47 -8.69 3.97 -8.83
CA PHE A 47 -9.53 4.42 -7.72
C PHE A 47 -8.68 5.14 -6.68
N CYS A 48 -7.54 4.57 -6.32
CA CYS A 48 -6.63 5.17 -5.35
C CYS A 48 -6.09 6.51 -5.83
N ALA A 49 -5.74 6.59 -7.11
CA ALA A 49 -5.22 7.83 -7.68
C ALA A 49 -6.27 8.95 -7.64
N GLN A 50 -7.52 8.62 -7.94
CA GLN A 50 -8.60 9.60 -7.92
C GLN A 50 -8.90 10.13 -6.52
N HIS A 51 -8.70 9.30 -5.50
CA HIS A 51 -9.01 9.66 -4.12
C HIS A 51 -7.79 10.10 -3.30
N GLY A 52 -6.60 9.98 -3.86
CA GLY A 52 -5.39 10.32 -3.13
C GLY A 52 -4.99 9.29 -2.08
N TYR A 53 -5.35 8.03 -2.27
CA TYR A 53 -5.05 6.95 -1.33
C TYR A 53 -3.79 6.19 -1.74
N PRO A 54 -2.73 6.16 -0.93
CA PRO A 54 -1.64 5.20 -1.12
C PRO A 54 -2.18 3.77 -1.05
N LEU A 55 -1.71 2.91 -1.93
CA LEU A 55 -2.17 1.53 -2.04
C LEU A 55 -1.14 0.58 -1.45
N LEU A 56 -1.57 -0.29 -0.53
CA LEU A 56 -0.72 -1.29 0.11
C LEU A 56 -1.01 -2.65 -0.50
N THR A 57 0.01 -3.35 -0.96
CA THR A 57 -0.16 -4.62 -1.67
C THR A 57 0.99 -5.60 -1.43
N ARG A 58 0.69 -6.91 -1.55
CA ARG A 58 1.70 -7.97 -1.64
C ARG A 58 1.95 -8.40 -3.08
N ASP A 59 1.14 -7.96 -4.03
CA ASP A 59 1.35 -8.24 -5.46
C ASP A 59 2.36 -7.27 -6.04
N ALA A 60 3.55 -7.28 -5.47
CA ALA A 60 4.56 -6.25 -5.72
C ALA A 60 4.98 -6.17 -7.18
N ASP A 61 5.21 -7.33 -7.83
CA ASP A 61 5.67 -7.33 -9.22
C ASP A 61 4.60 -6.79 -10.17
N ASP A 62 3.34 -7.17 -9.95
CA ASP A 62 2.24 -6.71 -10.80
C ASP A 62 2.06 -5.19 -10.68
N PHE A 63 2.11 -4.68 -9.45
CA PHE A 63 1.97 -3.23 -9.24
C PHE A 63 3.22 -2.46 -9.65
N PHE A 64 4.39 -3.06 -9.59
CA PHE A 64 5.58 -2.42 -10.14
C PHE A 64 5.46 -2.23 -11.65
N ALA A 65 4.97 -3.24 -12.36
CA ALA A 65 4.73 -3.13 -13.80
C ALA A 65 3.73 -2.02 -14.12
N LEU A 66 2.64 -1.92 -13.34
CA LEU A 66 1.67 -0.84 -13.50
C LEU A 66 2.31 0.51 -13.22
N HIS A 67 3.13 0.62 -12.19
CA HIS A 67 3.84 1.85 -11.86
C HIS A 67 4.69 2.30 -13.05
N GLN A 68 5.47 1.39 -13.64
CA GLN A 68 6.31 1.71 -14.79
C GLN A 68 5.47 2.15 -15.98
N GLN A 69 4.36 1.46 -16.25
CA GLN A 69 3.46 1.80 -17.32
C GLN A 69 2.87 3.20 -17.13
N TRP A 70 2.43 3.52 -15.92
CA TRP A 70 1.89 4.84 -15.62
C TRP A 70 2.94 5.93 -15.77
N GLN A 71 4.18 5.68 -15.32
CA GLN A 71 5.26 6.65 -15.48
C GLN A 71 5.52 6.94 -16.95
N SER A 72 5.52 5.91 -17.79
CA SER A 72 5.77 6.07 -19.24
C SER A 72 4.63 6.84 -19.92
N GLN A 73 3.43 6.79 -19.37
CA GLN A 73 2.25 7.47 -19.91
C GLN A 73 2.04 8.87 -19.33
N GLY A 74 2.90 9.28 -18.40
CA GLY A 74 2.73 10.55 -17.71
C GLY A 74 1.59 10.57 -16.71
N LYS A 75 1.09 9.40 -16.30
CA LYS A 75 0.02 9.30 -15.29
C LYS A 75 0.62 9.24 -13.90
N GLN A 76 -0.07 9.83 -12.95
CA GLN A 76 0.37 9.88 -11.55
C GLN A 76 -0.62 9.16 -10.65
N HIS A 77 -0.10 8.47 -9.63
CA HIS A 77 -0.91 7.82 -8.62
C HIS A 77 -0.54 8.35 -7.22
N ALA A 78 -1.26 7.88 -6.20
CA ALA A 78 -1.06 8.39 -4.84
C ALA A 78 0.06 7.68 -4.07
N GLY A 79 0.66 6.68 -4.66
CA GLY A 79 1.73 5.90 -4.04
C GLY A 79 1.37 4.43 -3.97
N ILE A 80 2.39 3.57 -4.10
CA ILE A 80 2.26 2.13 -3.95
C ILE A 80 3.25 1.70 -2.87
N LEU A 81 2.71 1.06 -1.82
CA LEU A 81 3.51 0.52 -0.73
C LEU A 81 3.50 -1.00 -0.90
N ALA A 82 4.63 -1.54 -1.34
CA ALA A 82 4.71 -2.93 -1.76
C ALA A 82 5.44 -3.79 -0.72
N VAL A 83 4.89 -4.98 -0.48
CA VAL A 83 5.49 -5.97 0.40
C VAL A 83 5.93 -7.14 -0.47
N TYR A 84 7.23 -7.42 -0.50
CA TYR A 84 7.77 -8.55 -1.24
C TYR A 84 7.86 -9.77 -0.35
N ALA A 85 7.60 -10.95 -0.95
CA ALA A 85 7.87 -12.22 -0.28
C ALA A 85 9.38 -12.41 -0.19
N GLU A 86 9.84 -12.88 0.97
CA GLU A 86 11.25 -13.16 1.18
C GLU A 86 11.54 -14.64 0.92
N ARG A 87 12.74 -14.97 0.43
CA ARG A 87 13.15 -16.37 0.23
C ARG A 87 13.20 -17.12 1.57
N ASP A 88 13.70 -16.44 2.60
CA ASP A 88 13.75 -16.98 3.96
C ASP A 88 12.43 -16.64 4.65
N ALA A 89 11.65 -17.66 4.95
CA ALA A 89 10.33 -17.48 5.57
C ALA A 89 10.41 -16.70 6.88
N SER A 90 11.52 -16.83 7.61
CA SER A 90 11.71 -16.09 8.88
C SER A 90 11.82 -14.60 8.68
N LYS A 91 12.07 -14.15 7.45
CA LYS A 91 12.20 -12.72 7.11
C LYS A 91 10.94 -12.17 6.44
N HIS A 92 9.88 -12.98 6.30
CA HIS A 92 8.62 -12.49 5.76
C HIS A 92 8.09 -11.38 6.66
N MET A 93 7.55 -10.33 6.06
CA MET A 93 6.99 -9.22 6.82
C MET A 93 5.70 -9.65 7.50
N SER A 94 5.68 -9.54 8.82
CA SER A 94 4.45 -9.70 9.60
C SER A 94 3.59 -8.44 9.47
N ASP A 95 2.37 -8.51 9.97
CA ASP A 95 1.50 -7.32 10.02
C ASP A 95 2.16 -6.21 10.85
N TYR A 96 2.86 -6.58 11.93
CA TYR A 96 3.60 -5.61 12.75
C TYR A 96 4.75 -4.96 11.97
N ASP A 97 5.45 -5.75 11.16
CA ASP A 97 6.53 -5.23 10.31
C ASP A 97 6.00 -4.21 9.30
N ILE A 98 4.84 -4.50 8.71
CA ILE A 98 4.20 -3.60 7.74
C ILE A 98 3.88 -2.26 8.40
N VAL A 99 3.28 -2.30 9.58
CA VAL A 99 2.94 -1.07 10.31
C VAL A 99 4.20 -0.29 10.65
N ARG A 100 5.25 -0.99 11.14
CA ARG A 100 6.50 -0.33 11.50
C ARG A 100 7.16 0.34 10.30
N ALA A 101 7.15 -0.35 9.15
CA ALA A 101 7.73 0.20 7.92
C ALA A 101 7.01 1.49 7.51
N ILE A 102 5.68 1.50 7.56
CA ILE A 102 4.91 2.69 7.22
C ILE A 102 5.20 3.82 8.20
N LYS A 103 5.28 3.50 9.50
CA LYS A 103 5.64 4.51 10.51
C LYS A 103 6.99 5.13 10.22
N ASN A 104 7.97 4.31 9.85
CA ASN A 104 9.30 4.81 9.53
C ASN A 104 9.28 5.74 8.33
N ILE A 105 8.54 5.37 7.29
CA ILE A 105 8.40 6.22 6.09
C ILE A 105 7.80 7.57 6.47
N LEU A 106 6.73 7.56 7.25
CA LEU A 106 6.05 8.79 7.66
C LEU A 106 6.95 9.64 8.58
N THR A 107 7.64 8.99 9.51
CA THR A 107 8.53 9.68 10.45
C THR A 107 9.68 10.36 9.74
N PHE A 108 10.26 9.72 8.73
CA PHE A 108 11.37 10.28 7.97
C PHE A 108 10.92 11.25 6.87
N GLY A 109 9.62 11.45 6.70
CA GLY A 109 9.11 12.38 5.70
C GLY A 109 9.36 11.96 4.27
N ILE A 110 9.39 10.66 4.01
CA ILE A 110 9.64 10.13 2.66
C ILE A 110 8.41 10.43 1.78
N PRO A 111 8.60 11.02 0.60
CA PRO A 111 7.48 11.26 -0.32
C PRO A 111 6.84 9.95 -0.75
N ILE A 112 5.52 9.88 -0.68
CA ILE A 112 4.76 8.68 -1.05
C ILE A 112 4.05 8.85 -2.39
N ALA A 113 3.51 10.05 -2.65
CA ALA A 113 2.74 10.30 -3.87
C ALA A 113 3.56 9.97 -5.11
N ASN A 114 2.97 9.20 -6.01
CA ASN A 114 3.57 8.80 -7.28
C ASN A 114 4.87 7.99 -7.14
N GLN A 115 5.08 7.36 -5.98
CA GLN A 115 6.26 6.53 -5.72
C GLN A 115 5.88 5.06 -5.58
N PHE A 116 6.83 4.18 -5.89
CA PHE A 116 6.72 2.76 -5.61
C PHE A 116 7.75 2.47 -4.51
N ILE A 117 7.26 2.14 -3.31
CA ILE A 117 8.11 2.00 -2.12
C ILE A 117 8.07 0.55 -1.65
N VAL A 118 9.25 -0.07 -1.52
CA VAL A 118 9.39 -1.44 -1.02
C VAL A 118 9.45 -1.37 0.50
N LEU A 119 8.37 -1.78 1.16
CA LEU A 119 8.29 -1.70 2.63
C LEU A 119 9.33 -2.56 3.33
N ASN A 120 9.76 -3.66 2.68
CA ASN A 120 10.77 -4.54 3.26
C ASN A 120 12.04 -3.81 3.68
N HIS A 121 12.36 -2.71 3.02
CA HIS A 121 13.57 -1.93 3.31
C HIS A 121 13.38 -0.93 4.44
N TRP A 122 12.17 -0.81 4.96
CA TRP A 122 11.84 0.23 5.93
C TRP A 122 11.43 -0.29 7.30
N ARG A 123 11.36 -1.61 7.45
CA ARG A 123 10.98 -2.20 8.73
C ARG A 123 12.04 -2.12 9.83
#